data_d07b76836024e958e418628e25793f9f
#
_entry.id   d07b76836024e958e418628e25793f9f
#
_cell.length_a   1.000
_cell.length_b   1.000
_cell.length_c   1.000
_cell.angle_alpha   90.00
_cell.angle_beta   90.00
_cell.angle_gamma   90.00
#
_symmetry.space_group_name_H-M   'P 1'
#
loop_
_entity.id
_entity.type
_entity.pdbx_description
1 polymer ?
#
loop_
_entity_poly.entity_id
_entity_poly.type
_entity_poly.pdbx_seq_one_letter_code
_entity_poly.pdbx_strand_id
1 'polypeptide(L)' 'MKAVAIKKGQGQEKAAGLQEMGTLRCDGCGEEFFIGHDPASTDKWLAEKQAHWLEKVLAEEHERDKKHADRIELPD' A
#
# COMPACT_ATOMS: atom_id res chain seq x y z
N MET A 1 4.61 12.89 2.64
CA MET A 1 3.52 11.92 2.43
C MET A 1 4.01 10.51 2.66
N LYS A 2 3.15 9.65 3.16
CA LYS A 2 3.49 8.27 3.44
C LYS A 2 3.36 7.40 2.20
N ALA A 3 4.00 6.25 2.22
CA ALA A 3 3.74 5.22 1.25
C ALA A 3 2.30 4.74 1.38
N VAL A 4 1.69 4.38 0.28
CA VAL A 4 0.31 3.90 0.26
C VAL A 4 0.23 2.63 -0.56
N ALA A 5 -0.72 1.77 -0.22
CA ALA A 5 -1.05 0.58 -0.99
C ALA A 5 -2.37 0.81 -1.72
N ILE A 6 -2.36 0.67 -3.03
CA ILE A 6 -3.54 0.90 -3.87
C ILE A 6 -3.90 -0.40 -4.57
N LYS A 7 -5.15 -0.83 -4.41
CA LYS A 7 -5.63 -2.08 -4.97
C LYS A 7 -5.53 -2.08 -6.50
N LYS A 8 -4.94 -3.13 -7.05
CA LYS A 8 -4.80 -3.26 -8.50
C LYS A 8 -6.17 -3.32 -9.17
N GLY A 9 -6.28 -2.58 -10.27
CA GLY A 9 -7.51 -2.54 -11.05
C GLY A 9 -8.55 -1.58 -10.52
N GLN A 10 -8.37 -1.04 -9.32
CA GLN A 10 -9.37 -0.17 -8.69
C GLN A 10 -8.90 1.25 -8.46
N GLY A 11 -7.63 1.48 -8.43
CA GLY A 11 -7.14 2.80 -8.08
C GLY A 11 -5.82 3.15 -8.71
N GLN A 12 -5.46 2.50 -9.80
CA GLN A 12 -4.19 2.75 -10.46
C GLN A 12 -4.04 4.18 -10.94
N GLU A 13 -5.14 4.81 -11.32
CA GLU A 13 -5.15 6.20 -11.73
C GLU A 13 -4.75 7.13 -10.59
N LYS A 14 -5.07 6.75 -9.37
CA LYS A 14 -4.74 7.52 -8.18
C LYS A 14 -3.27 7.40 -7.80
N ALA A 15 -2.55 6.49 -8.43
CA ALA A 15 -1.11 6.35 -8.23
C ALA A 15 -0.31 7.31 -9.11
N ALA A 16 -0.95 8.07 -9.96
CA ALA A 16 -0.27 9.06 -10.81
C ALA A 16 0.46 10.06 -9.92
N GLY A 17 1.74 10.31 -10.21
CA GLY A 17 2.57 11.18 -9.40
C GLY A 17 3.29 10.48 -8.26
N LEU A 18 2.97 9.23 -7.98
CA LEU A 18 3.67 8.45 -6.98
C LEU A 18 4.74 7.59 -7.64
N GLN A 19 5.85 7.42 -6.94
CA GLN A 19 6.90 6.51 -7.39
C GLN A 19 6.52 5.08 -7.00
N GLU A 20 6.48 4.19 -7.98
CA GLU A 20 6.19 2.79 -7.72
C GLU A 20 7.36 2.12 -7.02
N MET A 21 7.07 1.40 -5.94
CA MET A 21 8.07 0.67 -5.18
C MET A 21 7.96 -0.84 -5.35
N GLY A 22 6.83 -1.31 -5.85
CA GLY A 22 6.57 -2.73 -6.01
C GLY A 22 5.12 -3.06 -5.73
N THR A 23 4.85 -4.30 -5.39
CA THR A 23 3.50 -4.76 -5.09
C THR A 23 3.48 -5.57 -3.80
N LEU A 24 2.33 -5.56 -3.14
CA LEU A 24 2.04 -6.45 -2.02
C LEU A 24 0.88 -7.34 -2.37
N ARG A 25 0.86 -8.53 -1.82
CA ARG A 25 -0.22 -9.48 -2.02
C ARG A 25 -0.72 -9.97 -0.67
N CYS A 26 -2.02 -9.99 -0.50
CA CYS A 26 -2.63 -10.57 0.70
C CYS A 26 -2.70 -12.08 0.57
N ASP A 27 -2.05 -12.79 1.47
CA ASP A 27 -2.03 -14.26 1.45
C ASP A 27 -3.40 -14.87 1.74
N GLY A 28 -4.24 -14.13 2.45
CA GLY A 28 -5.56 -14.64 2.83
C GLY A 28 -6.58 -14.61 1.70
N CYS A 29 -6.62 -13.55 0.92
CA CYS A 29 -7.61 -13.36 -0.14
C CYS A 29 -7.01 -13.30 -1.54
N GLY A 30 -5.68 -13.19 -1.65
CA GLY A 30 -5.00 -13.15 -2.95
C GLY A 30 -5.04 -11.80 -3.66
N GLU A 31 -5.60 -10.78 -3.06
CA GLU A 31 -5.63 -9.46 -3.66
C GLU A 31 -4.25 -8.83 -3.70
N GLU A 32 -3.97 -8.09 -4.78
CA GLU A 32 -2.70 -7.43 -4.97
C GLU A 32 -2.86 -5.91 -4.90
N PHE A 33 -1.82 -5.26 -4.40
CA PHE A 33 -1.79 -3.81 -4.23
C PHE A 33 -0.49 -3.25 -4.77
N PHE A 34 -0.56 -2.07 -5.38
CA PHE A 34 0.62 -1.29 -5.70
C PHE A 34 1.09 -0.54 -4.47
N ILE A 35 2.40 -0.52 -4.26
CA ILE A 35 3.00 0.33 -3.24
C ILE A 35 3.64 1.52 -3.95
N GLY A 36 3.25 2.72 -3.57
CA GLY A 36 3.81 3.94 -4.10
C GLY A 36 4.10 4.95 -3.01
N HIS A 37 4.97 5.89 -3.29
CA HIS A 37 5.27 7.00 -2.37
C HIS A 37 5.55 8.27 -3.16
N ASP A 38 5.42 9.41 -2.48
CA ASP A 38 5.77 10.70 -3.06
C ASP A 38 7.27 10.93 -2.87
N PRO A 39 8.07 10.90 -3.95
CA PRO A 39 9.52 11.04 -3.84
C PRO A 39 9.97 12.42 -3.37
N ALA A 40 9.11 13.42 -3.46
CA ALA A 40 9.42 14.76 -2.99
C ALA A 40 9.27 14.92 -1.48
N SER A 41 8.44 14.07 -0.87
CA SER A 41 8.11 14.18 0.56
C SER A 41 8.64 13.04 1.41
N THR A 42 9.02 11.93 0.80
CA THR A 42 9.41 10.73 1.53
C THR A 42 10.70 10.16 0.95
N ASP A 43 11.72 10.00 1.79
CA ASP A 43 12.96 9.37 1.38
C ASP A 43 12.73 7.90 1.06
N LYS A 44 13.54 7.37 0.14
CA LYS A 44 13.42 5.99 -0.31
C LYS A 44 13.49 4.99 0.85
N TRP A 45 14.45 5.17 1.76
CA TRP A 45 14.61 4.24 2.88
C TRP A 45 13.40 4.26 3.82
N LEU A 46 12.82 5.45 4.01
CA LEU A 46 11.63 5.59 4.83
C LEU A 46 10.43 4.95 4.14
N ALA A 47 10.31 5.15 2.83
CA ALA A 47 9.24 4.53 2.06
C ALA A 47 9.31 3.01 2.11
N GLU A 48 10.50 2.44 2.05
CA GLU A 48 10.67 1.00 2.18
C GLU A 48 10.21 0.47 3.53
N LYS A 49 10.51 1.19 4.61
CA LYS A 49 10.03 0.84 5.94
C LYS A 49 8.51 0.93 6.03
N GLN A 50 7.94 1.98 5.44
CA GLN A 50 6.49 2.15 5.42
C GLN A 50 5.82 1.05 4.60
N ALA A 51 6.43 0.61 3.51
CA ALA A 51 5.90 -0.51 2.73
C ALA A 51 5.84 -1.79 3.57
N HIS A 52 6.84 -2.02 4.41
CA HIS A 52 6.85 -3.16 5.31
C HIS A 52 5.70 -3.08 6.33
N TRP A 53 5.44 -1.88 6.85
CA TRP A 53 4.29 -1.66 7.74
C TRP A 53 2.96 -1.89 7.02
N LEU A 54 2.87 -1.47 5.76
CA LEU A 54 1.67 -1.69 4.95
C LEU A 54 1.38 -3.18 4.79
N GLU A 55 2.40 -4.01 4.67
CA GLU A 55 2.23 -5.45 4.61
C GLU A 55 1.54 -5.98 5.87
N LYS A 56 1.96 -5.49 7.04
CA LYS A 56 1.33 -5.87 8.30
C LYS A 56 -0.10 -5.35 8.42
N VAL A 57 -0.32 -4.11 8.02
CA VAL A 57 -1.66 -3.52 8.03
C VAL A 57 -2.61 -4.30 7.13
N LEU A 58 -2.12 -4.73 5.98
CA LEU A 58 -2.91 -5.53 5.05
C LEU A 58 -3.37 -6.84 5.68
N ALA A 59 -2.46 -7.52 6.38
CA ALA A 59 -2.79 -8.77 7.08
C ALA A 59 -3.84 -8.54 8.17
N GLU A 60 -3.67 -7.48 8.96
CA GLU A 60 -4.61 -7.14 10.02
C GLU A 60 -6.00 -6.81 9.48
N GLU A 61 -6.06 -6.05 8.39
CA GLU A 61 -7.33 -5.70 7.76
C GLU A 61 -8.05 -6.94 7.26
N HIS A 62 -7.32 -7.89 6.68
CA HIS A 62 -7.92 -9.14 6.23
C HIS A 62 -8.53 -9.92 7.38
N GLU A 63 -7.83 -10.02 8.51
CA GLU A 63 -8.34 -10.72 9.68
C GLU A 63 -9.62 -10.09 10.23
N ARG A 64 -9.68 -8.76 10.19
CA ARG A 64 -10.80 -8.03 10.75
C ARG A 64 -12.02 -8.08 9.84
N ASP A 65 -11.85 -7.78 8.55
CA ASP A 65 -12.97 -7.59 7.63
C ASP A 65 -13.02 -8.61 6.48
N LYS A 66 -11.96 -9.37 6.30
CA LYS A 66 -11.80 -10.36 5.20
C LYS A 66 -11.89 -9.74 3.81
N LYS A 67 -11.81 -8.43 3.72
CA LYS A 67 -11.70 -7.69 2.47
C LYS A 67 -10.95 -6.40 2.75
N HIS A 68 -10.47 -5.76 1.71
CA HIS A 68 -9.66 -4.57 1.84
C HIS A 68 -10.30 -3.38 1.17
N ALA A 69 -10.02 -2.19 1.69
CA ALA A 69 -10.35 -0.95 1.01
C ALA A 69 -9.51 -0.83 -0.27
N ASP A 70 -9.96 0.01 -1.19
CA ASP A 70 -9.22 0.24 -2.44
C ASP A 70 -7.88 0.90 -2.20
N ARG A 71 -7.76 1.64 -1.12
CA ARG A 71 -6.52 2.34 -0.74
C ARG A 71 -6.27 2.14 0.74
N ILE A 72 -5.06 1.72 1.06
CA ILE A 72 -4.63 1.48 2.44
C ILE A 72 -3.48 2.42 2.76
N GLU A 73 -3.63 3.19 3.82
CA GLU A 73 -2.60 4.11 4.30
C GLU A 73 -2.21 3.75 5.73
N LEU A 74 -0.98 4.07 6.08
CA LEU A 74 -0.52 3.91 7.45
C LEU A 74 -1.25 4.89 8.36
N PRO A 75 -1.61 4.47 9.58
CA PRO A 75 -2.16 5.40 10.56
C PRO A 75 -1.09 6.40 11.00
N ASP A 76 -1.52 7.57 11.33
CA ASP A 76 -0.64 8.60 11.87
C ASP A 76 -0.28 8.32 13.32
#